data_cf3fcf3a755ca0da006f70f047b16364
#
_entry.id   cf3fcf3a755ca0da006f70f047b16364
#
_cell.length_a   1.000
_cell.length_b   1.000
_cell.length_c   1.000
_cell.angle_alpha   90.00
_cell.angle_beta   90.00
_cell.angle_gamma   90.00
#
_symmetry.space_group_name_H-M   'P 1'
#
loop_
_entity.id
_entity.type
_entity.pdbx_description
1 polymer ?
#
loop_
_entity_poly.entity_id
_entity_poly.type
_entity_poly.pdbx_seq_one_letter_code
_entity_poly.pdbx_strand_id
1 'polypeptide(L)'
;MQSDWMIIIDHVVSINCDRSSTKICDLPLTINGVEVTTGMEVKAGDLFGYVGNSEDNSGGNVFGRTEITIGKYIKDRNQVVGTISYCPMSYLHPSVKQNLESSINNIMASYEAWLGDSNFYDESNMVAPGCVYSQIIESNGETTPKK
;
A
#
# COMPACT_ATOMS: atom_id res chain seq x y z
N MET A 1 3.61 -23.89 -10.72
CA MET A 1 4.69 -23.41 -9.83
C MET A 1 4.15 -22.17 -9.13
N GLN A 2 4.07 -22.14 -7.81
CA GLN A 2 3.58 -20.98 -7.08
C GLN A 2 4.66 -19.91 -7.09
N SER A 3 4.31 -18.69 -7.46
CA SER A 3 5.25 -17.56 -7.45
C SER A 3 5.69 -17.24 -6.01
N ASP A 4 6.96 -16.90 -5.82
CA ASP A 4 7.45 -16.40 -4.53
C ASP A 4 7.18 -14.89 -4.37
N TRP A 5 6.68 -14.23 -5.41
CA TRP A 5 6.28 -12.85 -5.36
C TRP A 5 4.92 -12.69 -4.67
N MET A 6 4.80 -11.64 -3.89
CA MET A 6 3.54 -11.18 -3.29
C MET A 6 3.32 -9.71 -3.61
N ILE A 7 2.06 -9.36 -3.76
CA ILE A 7 1.58 -7.97 -3.75
C ILE A 7 0.48 -7.92 -2.69
N ILE A 8 0.64 -7.00 -1.76
CA ILE A 8 -0.37 -6.74 -0.73
C ILE A 8 -0.88 -5.32 -0.98
N ILE A 9 -2.19 -5.17 -1.03
CA ILE A 9 -2.85 -3.88 -1.05
C ILE A 9 -3.72 -3.86 0.20
N ASP A 10 -3.35 -3.01 1.14
CA ASP A 10 -3.99 -2.95 2.45
C ASP A 10 -4.79 -1.66 2.62
N HIS A 11 -5.65 -1.64 3.64
CA HIS A 11 -6.52 -0.51 3.95
C HIS A 11 -7.41 -0.09 2.76
N VAL A 12 -7.99 -1.05 2.07
CA VAL A 12 -9.00 -0.83 1.04
C VAL A 12 -10.38 -1.19 1.56
N VAL A 13 -11.39 -0.43 1.14
CA VAL A 13 -12.79 -0.71 1.43
C VAL A 13 -13.56 -0.97 0.14
N SER A 14 -14.66 -1.70 0.26
CA SER A 14 -15.53 -2.01 -0.88
C SER A 14 -15.97 -0.74 -1.63
N ILE A 15 -16.10 -0.84 -2.94
CA ILE A 15 -16.71 0.21 -3.78
C ILE A 15 -18.16 0.51 -3.39
N ASN A 16 -18.81 -0.40 -2.68
CA ASN A 16 -20.18 -0.27 -2.20
C ASN A 16 -20.30 0.43 -0.84
N CYS A 17 -19.17 0.85 -0.25
CA CYS A 17 -19.17 1.55 1.03
C CYS A 17 -19.70 2.97 0.89
N ASP A 18 -20.48 3.41 1.87
CA ASP A 18 -20.87 4.82 2.00
C ASP A 18 -19.67 5.64 2.45
N ARG A 19 -19.10 6.40 1.52
CA ARG A 19 -17.92 7.23 1.75
C ARG A 19 -18.19 8.50 2.57
N SER A 20 -19.46 8.85 2.78
CA SER A 20 -19.86 9.93 3.67
C SER A 20 -19.91 9.51 5.13
N SER A 21 -19.92 8.20 5.38
CA SER A 21 -19.94 7.62 6.73
C SER A 21 -18.60 7.74 7.40
N THR A 22 -18.59 8.10 8.69
CA THR A 22 -17.42 8.02 9.56
C THR A 22 -17.22 6.63 10.16
N LYS A 23 -18.11 5.68 9.86
CA LYS A 23 -18.02 4.31 10.36
C LYS A 23 -17.13 3.47 9.43
N ILE A 24 -16.40 2.53 10.03
CA ILE A 24 -15.69 1.49 9.28
C ILE A 24 -16.70 0.69 8.46
N CYS A 25 -16.35 0.44 7.21
CA CYS A 25 -17.18 -0.33 6.31
C CYS A 25 -16.75 -1.80 6.29
N ASP A 26 -17.67 -2.70 6.66
CA ASP A 26 -17.44 -4.15 6.70
C ASP A 26 -17.94 -4.87 5.45
N LEU A 27 -18.34 -4.15 4.41
CA LEU A 27 -18.80 -4.78 3.17
C LEU A 27 -17.64 -5.50 2.46
N PRO A 28 -17.88 -6.69 1.86
CA PRO A 28 -16.85 -7.41 1.15
C PRO A 28 -16.37 -6.62 -0.08
N LEU A 29 -15.08 -6.78 -0.40
CA LEU A 29 -14.52 -6.26 -1.64
C LEU A 29 -15.15 -6.98 -2.83
N THR A 30 -15.42 -6.23 -3.91
CA THR A 30 -15.99 -6.80 -5.13
C THR A 30 -15.23 -6.32 -6.36
N ILE A 31 -15.11 -7.19 -7.38
CA ILE A 31 -14.63 -6.84 -8.71
C ILE A 31 -15.75 -7.13 -9.70
N ASN A 32 -16.17 -6.10 -10.45
CA ASN A 32 -17.28 -6.24 -11.41
C ASN A 32 -18.57 -6.81 -10.77
N GLY A 33 -18.84 -6.47 -9.49
CA GLY A 33 -20.00 -6.95 -8.75
C GLY A 33 -19.88 -8.37 -8.16
N VAL A 34 -18.75 -9.04 -8.35
CA VAL A 34 -18.46 -10.36 -7.78
C VAL A 34 -17.54 -10.21 -6.59
N GLU A 35 -17.87 -10.86 -5.47
CA GLU A 35 -17.06 -10.83 -4.25
C GLU A 35 -15.66 -11.41 -4.49
N VAL A 36 -14.64 -10.72 -3.98
CA VAL A 36 -13.24 -11.15 -4.09
C VAL A 36 -13.00 -12.35 -3.18
N THR A 37 -12.57 -13.45 -3.78
CA THR A 37 -12.30 -14.70 -3.08
C THR A 37 -10.92 -15.27 -3.44
N THR A 38 -10.43 -16.17 -2.60
CA THR A 38 -9.16 -16.87 -2.86
C THR A 38 -9.17 -17.59 -4.21
N GLY A 39 -8.16 -17.35 -5.02
CA GLY A 39 -8.02 -17.93 -6.36
C GLY A 39 -8.68 -17.14 -7.47
N MET A 40 -9.34 -16.03 -7.16
CA MET A 40 -9.88 -15.12 -8.17
C MET A 40 -8.76 -14.48 -8.98
N GLU A 41 -8.92 -14.43 -10.29
CA GLU A 41 -8.01 -13.70 -11.19
C GLU A 41 -8.36 -12.22 -11.19
N VAL A 42 -7.36 -11.37 -10.96
CA VAL A 42 -7.47 -9.91 -11.01
C VAL A 42 -6.69 -9.40 -12.20
N LYS A 43 -7.27 -8.50 -12.97
CA LYS A 43 -6.66 -7.89 -14.16
C LYS A 43 -6.25 -6.45 -13.90
N ALA A 44 -5.24 -5.99 -14.62
CA ALA A 44 -4.88 -4.59 -14.60
C ALA A 44 -6.06 -3.71 -15.04
N GLY A 45 -6.41 -2.73 -14.21
CA GLY A 45 -7.57 -1.86 -14.42
C GLY A 45 -8.86 -2.30 -13.73
N ASP A 46 -8.90 -3.48 -13.14
CA ASP A 46 -10.05 -3.86 -12.31
C ASP A 46 -10.11 -2.97 -11.07
N LEU A 47 -11.27 -2.33 -10.88
CA LEU A 47 -11.55 -1.56 -9.67
C LEU A 47 -12.14 -2.49 -8.62
N PHE A 48 -11.43 -2.71 -7.51
CA PHE A 48 -11.87 -3.59 -6.44
C PHE A 48 -12.07 -2.89 -5.09
N GLY A 49 -11.73 -1.62 -4.98
CA GLY A 49 -11.90 -0.89 -3.75
C GLY A 49 -11.54 0.58 -3.86
N TYR A 50 -11.79 1.29 -2.78
CA TYR A 50 -11.33 2.65 -2.55
C TYR A 50 -10.37 2.68 -1.35
N VAL A 51 -9.63 3.77 -1.23
CA VAL A 51 -8.84 4.06 -0.03
C VAL A 51 -9.74 3.96 1.19
N GLY A 52 -9.36 3.13 2.13
CA GLY A 52 -10.14 2.85 3.34
C GLY A 52 -10.09 4.00 4.34
N ASN A 53 -11.08 4.00 5.21
CA ASN A 53 -11.09 4.86 6.38
C ASN A 53 -10.42 4.09 7.52
N SER A 54 -9.37 4.66 8.11
CA SER A 54 -8.76 4.13 9.33
C SER A 54 -9.14 5.03 10.50
N GLU A 55 -9.53 4.42 11.61
CA GLU A 55 -9.62 5.16 12.87
C GLU A 55 -8.22 5.32 13.44
N ASP A 56 -7.87 6.56 13.75
CA ASP A 56 -6.75 6.82 14.63
C ASP A 56 -7.15 6.44 16.06
N ASN A 57 -6.40 5.53 16.68
CA ASN A 57 -6.59 5.13 18.07
C ASN A 57 -6.41 6.29 19.08
N SER A 58 -6.01 7.47 18.62
CA SER A 58 -5.68 8.62 19.44
C SER A 58 -6.77 9.68 19.53
N GLY A 59 -7.90 9.57 18.83
CA GLY A 59 -8.91 10.64 18.95
C GLY A 59 -10.10 10.62 18.02
N GLY A 60 -10.37 9.54 17.31
CA GLY A 60 -11.57 9.40 16.47
C GLY A 60 -11.53 10.18 15.16
N ASN A 61 -10.37 10.62 14.74
CA ASN A 61 -10.18 11.17 13.40
C ASN A 61 -10.15 10.03 12.38
N VAL A 62 -10.96 10.15 11.34
CA VAL A 62 -11.00 9.20 10.23
C VAL A 62 -10.25 9.81 9.06
N PHE A 63 -9.21 9.13 8.60
CA PHE A 63 -8.46 9.53 7.40
C PHE A 63 -8.31 8.37 6.44
N GLY A 64 -8.25 8.71 5.15
CA GLY A 64 -8.03 7.73 4.12
C GLY A 64 -6.58 7.27 4.11
N ARG A 65 -6.36 5.95 4.15
CA ARG A 65 -5.05 5.34 4.04
C ARG A 65 -5.13 4.13 3.13
N THR A 66 -4.12 3.92 2.32
CA THR A 66 -3.87 2.66 1.63
C THR A 66 -2.38 2.41 1.55
N GLU A 67 -2.00 1.15 1.58
CA GLU A 67 -0.62 0.72 1.47
C GLU A 67 -0.49 -0.31 0.35
N ILE A 68 0.61 -0.24 -0.38
CA ILE A 68 0.97 -1.21 -1.41
C ILE A 68 2.34 -1.77 -1.07
N THR A 69 2.40 -3.07 -0.85
CA THR A 69 3.65 -3.79 -0.64
C THR A 69 3.92 -4.72 -1.82
N ILE A 70 5.11 -4.66 -2.37
CA ILE A 70 5.62 -5.63 -3.36
C ILE A 70 6.79 -6.35 -2.71
N GLY A 71 6.74 -7.66 -2.68
CA GLY A 71 7.77 -8.43 -1.99
C GLY A 71 7.96 -9.84 -2.51
N LYS A 72 8.90 -10.53 -1.87
CA LYS A 72 9.17 -11.95 -2.05
C LYS A 72 9.28 -12.64 -0.71
N TYR A 73 8.80 -13.87 -0.64
CA TYR A 73 9.06 -14.74 0.48
C TYR A 73 10.49 -15.27 0.45
N ILE A 74 11.17 -15.20 1.60
CA ILE A 74 12.42 -15.94 1.85
C ILE A 74 12.03 -17.31 2.39
N LYS A 75 12.46 -18.37 1.73
CA LYS A 75 12.14 -19.74 2.10
C LYS A 75 13.39 -20.52 2.52
N ASP A 76 13.27 -21.27 3.61
CA ASP A 76 14.18 -22.32 4.00
C ASP A 76 13.40 -23.65 4.05
N ARG A 77 13.84 -24.68 3.29
CA ARG A 77 13.19 -26.01 3.22
C ARG A 77 11.67 -25.94 3.02
N ASN A 78 11.21 -25.05 2.14
CA ASN A 78 9.80 -24.77 1.86
C ASN A 78 9.01 -24.07 2.98
N GLN A 79 9.65 -23.65 4.06
CA GLN A 79 9.04 -22.79 5.07
C GLN A 79 9.38 -21.33 4.81
N VAL A 80 8.40 -20.45 4.97
CA VAL A 80 8.63 -19.00 4.91
C VAL A 80 9.34 -18.59 6.20
N VAL A 81 10.57 -18.08 6.07
CA VAL A 81 11.40 -17.61 7.19
C VAL A 81 11.58 -16.10 7.20
N GLY A 82 11.05 -15.41 6.20
CA GLY A 82 11.12 -13.97 6.12
C GLY A 82 10.53 -13.45 4.81
N THR A 83 10.65 -12.14 4.61
CA THR A 83 10.22 -11.43 3.41
C THR A 83 11.28 -10.42 2.98
N ILE A 84 11.31 -10.14 1.68
CA ILE A 84 11.99 -8.99 1.11
C ILE A 84 10.91 -8.11 0.54
N SER A 85 10.73 -6.92 1.09
CA SER A 85 9.81 -5.90 0.57
C SER A 85 10.59 -4.88 -0.23
N TYR A 86 10.05 -4.49 -1.36
CA TYR A 86 10.65 -3.55 -2.31
C TYR A 86 9.82 -2.28 -2.41
N CYS A 87 10.46 -1.17 -2.79
CA CYS A 87 9.74 0.05 -3.16
C CYS A 87 8.84 -0.23 -4.38
N PRO A 88 7.52 -0.09 -4.28
CA PRO A 88 6.59 -0.36 -5.38
C PRO A 88 6.87 0.49 -6.63
N MET A 89 7.39 1.71 -6.45
CA MET A 89 7.71 2.63 -7.55
C MET A 89 8.71 2.05 -8.55
N SER A 90 9.56 1.10 -8.11
CA SER A 90 10.53 0.41 -8.97
C SER A 90 9.89 -0.59 -9.95
N TYR A 91 8.65 -1.00 -9.70
CA TYR A 91 7.93 -2.04 -10.45
C TYR A 91 6.75 -1.50 -11.25
N LEU A 92 6.50 -0.21 -11.18
CA LEU A 92 5.43 0.41 -11.96
C LEU A 92 5.74 0.40 -13.45
N HIS A 93 4.69 0.15 -14.24
CA HIS A 93 4.79 0.31 -15.68
C HIS A 93 5.09 1.78 -16.02
N PRO A 94 6.02 2.06 -16.98
CA PRO A 94 6.43 3.44 -17.32
C PRO A 94 5.27 4.38 -17.63
N SER A 95 4.19 3.87 -18.25
CA SER A 95 3.02 4.69 -18.62
C SER A 95 2.26 5.29 -17.45
N VAL A 96 2.39 4.73 -16.24
CA VAL A 96 1.69 5.20 -15.04
C VAL A 96 2.63 5.78 -13.99
N LYS A 97 3.92 5.44 -14.08
CA LYS A 97 4.92 5.76 -13.06
C LYS A 97 4.96 7.27 -12.76
N GLN A 98 5.17 8.09 -13.79
CA GLN A 98 5.31 9.54 -13.62
C GLN A 98 4.06 10.18 -13.00
N ASN A 99 2.87 9.76 -13.44
CA ASN A 99 1.62 10.29 -12.90
C ASN A 99 1.44 9.89 -11.44
N LEU A 100 1.78 8.65 -11.08
CA LEU A 100 1.65 8.18 -9.70
C LEU A 100 2.66 8.85 -8.78
N GLU A 101 3.92 8.98 -9.20
CA GLU A 101 4.95 9.71 -8.45
C GLU A 101 4.53 11.16 -8.18
N SER A 102 4.00 11.85 -9.20
CA SER A 102 3.48 13.22 -9.05
C SER A 102 2.29 13.27 -8.08
N SER A 103 1.40 12.29 -8.14
CA SER A 103 0.24 12.21 -7.25
C SER A 103 0.66 11.97 -5.80
N ILE A 104 1.64 11.11 -5.55
CA ILE A 104 2.16 10.85 -4.20
C ILE A 104 2.83 12.10 -3.64
N ASN A 105 3.67 12.80 -4.42
CA ASN A 105 4.27 14.06 -4.00
C ASN A 105 3.20 15.10 -3.62
N ASN A 106 2.13 15.21 -4.40
CA ASN A 106 1.03 16.14 -4.11
C ASN A 106 0.27 15.75 -2.82
N ILE A 107 0.08 14.45 -2.58
CA ILE A 107 -0.56 13.96 -1.35
C ILE A 107 0.33 14.27 -0.15
N MET A 108 1.63 14.00 -0.22
CA MET A 108 2.59 14.30 0.85
C MET A 108 2.58 15.79 1.19
N ALA A 109 2.73 16.66 0.20
CA ALA A 109 2.69 18.12 0.38
C ALA A 109 1.34 18.60 0.96
N SER A 110 0.23 18.02 0.53
CA SER A 110 -1.10 18.35 1.05
C SER A 110 -1.26 17.93 2.51
N TYR A 111 -0.69 16.79 2.88
CA TYR A 111 -0.72 16.30 4.25
C TYR A 111 0.15 17.16 5.18
N GLU A 112 1.34 17.55 4.74
CA GLU A 112 2.21 18.49 5.46
C GLU A 112 1.55 19.85 5.67
N ALA A 113 0.90 20.38 4.63
CA ALA A 113 0.15 21.62 4.73
C ALA A 113 -1.01 21.52 5.73
N TRP A 114 -1.70 20.37 5.78
CA TRP A 114 -2.77 20.12 6.74
C TRP A 114 -2.23 20.01 8.17
N LEU A 115 -1.07 19.36 8.37
CA LEU A 115 -0.42 19.27 9.68
C LEU A 115 0.19 20.59 10.14
N GLY A 116 0.52 21.50 9.22
CA GLY A 116 1.31 22.70 9.49
C GLY A 116 2.80 22.41 9.72
N ASP A 117 3.29 21.26 9.26
CA ASP A 117 4.68 20.83 9.36
C ASP A 117 5.20 20.44 7.96
N SER A 118 5.96 21.32 7.36
CA SER A 118 6.55 21.14 6.02
C SER A 118 7.77 20.20 5.99
N ASN A 119 8.15 19.62 7.12
CA ASN A 119 9.25 18.67 7.23
C ASN A 119 8.78 17.32 7.81
N PHE A 120 7.49 17.07 7.77
CA PHE A 120 6.93 15.80 8.26
C PHE A 120 7.49 14.60 7.46
N TYR A 121 7.60 14.77 6.14
CA TYR A 121 8.29 13.83 5.28
C TYR A 121 9.73 14.30 5.01
N ASP A 122 10.69 13.37 5.03
CA ASP A 122 12.08 13.63 4.64
C ASP A 122 12.30 13.13 3.21
N GLU A 123 11.82 13.90 2.24
CA GLU A 123 11.91 13.54 0.81
C GLU A 123 13.37 13.41 0.35
N SER A 124 14.31 14.11 1.01
CA SER A 124 15.73 14.04 0.66
C SER A 124 16.32 12.66 0.94
N ASN A 125 15.72 11.91 1.86
CA ASN A 125 16.09 10.53 2.20
C ASN A 125 15.25 9.47 1.46
N MET A 126 14.27 9.86 0.67
CA MET A 126 13.48 8.92 -0.11
C MET A 126 14.22 8.49 -1.37
N VAL A 127 14.15 7.20 -1.70
CA VAL A 127 14.64 6.65 -2.97
C VAL A 127 13.64 6.86 -4.10
N ALA A 128 12.38 7.02 -3.77
CA ALA A 128 11.30 7.46 -4.65
C ALA A 128 10.16 8.00 -3.77
N PRO A 129 9.21 8.80 -4.30
CA PRO A 129 8.09 9.31 -3.53
C PRO A 129 7.36 8.23 -2.75
N GLY A 130 7.27 8.42 -1.42
CA GLY A 130 6.67 7.45 -0.50
C GLY A 130 7.55 6.24 -0.14
N CYS A 131 8.78 6.15 -0.66
CA CYS A 131 9.70 5.05 -0.37
C CYS A 131 10.99 5.54 0.29
N VAL A 132 11.15 5.28 1.56
CA VAL A 132 12.41 5.58 2.28
C VAL A 132 13.54 4.60 1.90
N TYR A 133 13.19 3.36 1.55
CA TYR A 133 14.15 2.31 1.20
C TYR A 133 13.84 1.72 -0.18
N SER A 134 14.89 1.31 -0.91
CA SER A 134 14.73 0.53 -2.14
C SER A 134 14.26 -0.88 -1.85
N GLN A 135 14.72 -1.47 -0.75
CA GLN A 135 14.23 -2.74 -0.21
C GLN A 135 14.44 -2.83 1.30
N ILE A 136 13.59 -3.63 1.95
CA ILE A 136 13.70 -4.01 3.36
C ILE A 136 13.72 -5.53 3.41
N ILE A 137 14.63 -6.10 4.21
CA ILE A 137 14.70 -7.53 4.46
C ILE A 137 14.26 -7.76 5.90
N GLU A 138 13.24 -8.58 6.07
CA GLU A 138 12.71 -8.99 7.37
C GLU A 138 12.86 -10.50 7.50
N SER A 139 13.77 -10.93 8.35
CA SER A 139 13.98 -12.35 8.66
C SER A 139 14.16 -12.51 10.15
N ASN A 140 13.47 -13.48 10.74
CA ASN A 140 13.56 -13.80 12.18
C ASN A 140 13.33 -12.57 13.10
N GLY A 141 12.51 -11.61 12.68
CA GLY A 141 12.24 -10.39 13.44
C GLY A 141 13.30 -9.29 13.30
N GLU A 142 14.30 -9.47 12.46
CA GLU A 142 15.29 -8.44 12.13
C GLU A 142 14.90 -7.72 10.84
N THR A 143 14.98 -6.40 10.86
CA THR A 143 14.71 -5.54 9.69
C THR A 143 16.01 -4.92 9.21
N THR A 144 16.36 -5.16 7.95
CA THR A 144 17.55 -4.60 7.32
C THR A 144 17.18 -3.75 6.12
N PRO A 145 17.15 -2.41 6.23
CA PRO A 145 16.88 -1.51 5.11
C PRO A 145 18.08 -1.39 4.18
N LYS A 146 17.78 -1.23 2.87
CA LYS A 146 18.78 -0.93 1.84
C LYS A 146 18.31 0.26 1.01
N LYS A 147 19.16 1.24 0.85
CA LYS A 147 18.98 2.38 -0.06
C LYS A 147 19.46 2.05 -1.46
#